data_f15c1549cc7881e448e0096f67b302dc
#
_entry.id   f15c1549cc7881e448e0096f67b302dc
#
_cell.length_a   1.000
_cell.length_b   1.000
_cell.length_c   1.000
_cell.angle_alpha   90.00
_cell.angle_beta   90.00
_cell.angle_gamma   90.00
#
_symmetry.space_group_name_H-M   'P 1'
#
loop_
_entity.id
_entity.type
_entity.pdbx_description
1 polymer ?
#
loop_
_entity_poly.entity_id
_entity_poly.type
_entity_poly.pdbx_seq_one_letter_code
_entity_poly.pdbx_strand_id
1 'polypeptide(L)'
;MFSLNGRIRATAIAGLIAAGAFAAPAHAHEAGDVLFRVGVTQVRPSQNNGTVLDGSVKLDVNNNVRPSFTLAYMATRNIGIELLGAWPFQHDVSGSGGLGKIGSSKQLPPTLSLQWHILPDSMIQPYIGVGINYTHFFDTQAEGALKGSDLKLGDSWGVAAQLGADIKINERWFMNADIRYIDIKSKVSLDGKRVGTARIDPWVATVGVGYRF
;
A
#
# COMPACT_ATOMS: atom_id res chain seq x y z
N MET A 1 13.60 -42.33 -5.79
CA MET A 1 12.24 -42.59 -5.41
C MET A 1 12.05 -42.09 -4.01
N PHE A 2 11.53 -40.89 -3.86
CA PHE A 2 10.74 -40.33 -2.76
C PHE A 2 10.52 -38.83 -3.06
N SER A 3 9.31 -38.55 -3.56
CA SER A 3 8.77 -37.22 -3.76
C SER A 3 8.34 -36.66 -2.41
N LEU A 4 8.75 -35.44 -2.08
CA LEU A 4 8.22 -34.67 -0.96
C LEU A 4 7.62 -33.37 -1.48
N ASN A 5 6.32 -33.43 -1.78
CA ASN A 5 5.46 -32.27 -2.03
C ASN A 5 5.32 -31.45 -0.74
N GLY A 6 6.04 -30.37 -0.63
CA GLY A 6 5.85 -29.36 0.41
C GLY A 6 4.62 -28.49 0.11
N ARG A 7 3.45 -28.87 0.60
CA ARG A 7 2.25 -28.02 0.61
C ARG A 7 2.43 -26.93 1.66
N ILE A 8 2.66 -25.70 1.23
CA ILE A 8 2.57 -24.54 2.11
C ILE A 8 1.11 -24.34 2.46
N ARG A 9 0.75 -24.63 3.70
CA ARG A 9 -0.56 -24.35 4.27
C ARG A 9 -0.66 -22.84 4.54
N ALA A 10 -1.54 -22.18 3.81
CA ALA A 10 -1.98 -20.83 4.16
C ALA A 10 -2.81 -20.93 5.44
N THR A 11 -2.23 -20.51 6.56
CA THR A 11 -2.94 -20.41 7.84
C THR A 11 -3.79 -19.14 7.77
N ALA A 12 -5.09 -19.33 7.53
CA ALA A 12 -6.08 -18.26 7.66
C ALA A 12 -6.22 -17.95 9.17
N ILE A 13 -5.83 -16.77 9.57
CA ILE A 13 -6.13 -16.23 10.89
C ILE A 13 -7.57 -15.72 10.86
N ALA A 14 -8.50 -16.61 11.19
CA ALA A 14 -9.88 -16.27 11.50
C ALA A 14 -9.94 -15.88 12.99
N GLY A 15 -9.75 -14.60 13.27
CA GLY A 15 -9.97 -14.03 14.61
C GLY A 15 -11.47 -13.90 14.87
N LEU A 16 -11.96 -14.69 15.82
CA LEU A 16 -13.33 -14.65 16.34
C LEU A 16 -13.55 -13.31 17.06
N ILE A 17 -14.36 -12.41 16.51
CA ILE A 17 -14.82 -11.21 17.20
C ILE A 17 -16.07 -11.59 17.99
N ALA A 18 -15.91 -11.74 19.32
CA ALA A 18 -17.04 -11.87 20.24
C ALA A 18 -17.74 -10.49 20.34
N ALA A 19 -18.94 -10.39 19.79
CA ALA A 19 -19.77 -9.20 19.86
C ALA A 19 -20.38 -9.07 21.25
N GLY A 20 -19.78 -8.25 22.09
CA GLY A 20 -20.42 -7.69 23.30
C GLY A 20 -21.16 -6.40 22.90
N ALA A 21 -22.48 -6.43 22.86
CA ALA A 21 -23.32 -5.28 22.58
C ALA A 21 -23.29 -4.30 23.75
N PHE A 22 -22.41 -3.32 23.73
CA PHE A 22 -22.57 -2.07 24.48
C PHE A 22 -23.17 -1.05 23.52
N ALA A 23 -24.46 -0.77 23.66
CA ALA A 23 -25.13 0.32 22.98
C ALA A 23 -24.72 1.66 23.64
N ALA A 24 -23.53 2.14 23.31
CA ALA A 24 -23.19 3.55 23.45
C ALA A 24 -23.83 4.33 22.30
N PRO A 25 -24.30 5.59 22.50
CA PRO A 25 -24.80 6.39 21.39
C PRO A 25 -23.72 6.49 20.32
N ALA A 26 -24.02 5.99 19.13
CA ALA A 26 -23.10 5.97 18.03
C ALA A 26 -23.02 7.38 17.45
N HIS A 27 -22.09 8.21 17.94
CA HIS A 27 -21.79 9.47 17.27
C HIS A 27 -21.20 9.16 15.87
N ALA A 28 -21.90 9.65 14.86
CA ALA A 28 -21.44 9.63 13.46
C ALA A 28 -20.17 10.44 13.29
N HIS A 29 -19.49 10.24 12.15
CA HIS A 29 -18.58 11.28 11.68
C HIS A 29 -19.38 12.56 11.43
N GLU A 30 -18.82 13.68 11.88
CA GLU A 30 -19.40 14.99 11.65
C GLU A 30 -18.53 15.78 10.66
N ALA A 31 -19.14 16.76 10.02
CA ALA A 31 -18.36 17.69 9.20
C ALA A 31 -17.40 18.47 10.10
N GLY A 32 -16.13 18.50 9.74
CA GLY A 32 -15.07 19.12 10.53
C GLY A 32 -14.23 18.13 11.34
N ASP A 33 -14.67 16.88 11.50
CA ASP A 33 -13.87 15.86 12.18
C ASP A 33 -12.52 15.64 11.47
N VAL A 34 -11.48 15.44 12.28
CA VAL A 34 -10.17 15.00 11.80
C VAL A 34 -9.90 13.58 12.29
N LEU A 35 -9.70 12.66 11.37
CA LEU A 35 -9.43 11.27 11.67
C LEU A 35 -7.93 11.01 11.46
N PHE A 36 -7.24 10.70 12.53
CA PHE A 36 -5.84 10.27 12.47
C PHE A 36 -5.76 8.77 12.69
N ARG A 37 -5.13 8.04 11.77
CA ARG A 37 -4.95 6.60 11.86
C ARG A 37 -3.47 6.28 11.84
N VAL A 38 -3.06 5.30 12.66
CA VAL A 38 -1.72 4.70 12.62
C VAL A 38 -1.87 3.20 12.49
N GLY A 39 -1.02 2.58 11.71
CA GLY A 39 -1.15 1.16 11.43
C GLY A 39 0.09 0.52 10.84
N VAL A 40 -0.09 -0.72 10.47
CA VAL A 40 0.89 -1.52 9.75
C VAL A 40 0.36 -1.77 8.35
N THR A 41 1.17 -1.43 7.37
CA THR A 41 0.83 -1.52 5.95
C THR A 41 1.74 -2.53 5.26
N GLN A 42 1.13 -3.47 4.57
CA GLN A 42 1.78 -4.40 3.66
C GLN A 42 1.60 -3.90 2.23
N VAL A 43 2.71 -3.73 1.53
CA VAL A 43 2.75 -3.48 0.08
C VAL A 43 3.10 -4.78 -0.63
N ARG A 44 2.21 -5.21 -1.52
CA ARG A 44 2.36 -6.39 -2.36
C ARG A 44 2.35 -5.97 -3.82
N PRO A 45 3.52 -5.84 -4.46
CA PRO A 45 3.61 -5.57 -5.90
C PRO A 45 2.87 -6.61 -6.74
N SER A 46 2.46 -6.23 -7.94
CA SER A 46 1.84 -7.17 -8.89
C SER A 46 2.84 -8.27 -9.29
N GLN A 47 2.34 -9.37 -9.84
CA GLN A 47 3.21 -10.46 -10.33
C GLN A 47 3.87 -10.13 -11.68
N ASN A 48 3.43 -9.08 -12.37
CA ASN A 48 3.97 -8.65 -13.65
C ASN A 48 4.61 -7.27 -13.51
N ASN A 49 5.83 -7.24 -12.97
CA ASN A 49 6.55 -6.00 -12.71
C ASN A 49 7.21 -5.39 -13.95
N GLY A 50 6.88 -5.88 -15.14
CA GLY A 50 7.39 -5.38 -16.41
C GLY A 50 8.68 -6.06 -16.86
N THR A 51 9.25 -5.51 -17.92
CA THR A 51 10.49 -6.02 -18.55
C THR A 51 11.46 -4.88 -18.80
N VAL A 52 12.74 -5.22 -18.80
CA VAL A 52 13.84 -4.33 -19.19
C VAL A 52 14.71 -5.00 -20.28
N LEU A 53 15.64 -4.25 -20.84
CA LEU A 53 16.55 -4.71 -21.90
C LEU A 53 15.77 -5.33 -23.09
N ASP A 54 14.91 -4.50 -23.69
CA ASP A 54 14.07 -4.86 -24.87
C ASP A 54 13.22 -6.13 -24.66
N GLY A 55 12.73 -6.31 -23.41
CA GLY A 55 11.87 -7.43 -23.05
C GLY A 55 12.61 -8.71 -22.64
N SER A 56 13.93 -8.73 -22.68
CA SER A 56 14.73 -9.92 -22.40
C SER A 56 14.73 -10.32 -20.93
N VAL A 57 14.54 -9.36 -20.00
CA VAL A 57 14.57 -9.59 -18.56
C VAL A 57 13.23 -9.19 -17.94
N LYS A 58 12.52 -10.15 -17.35
CA LYS A 58 11.33 -9.90 -16.50
C LYS A 58 11.78 -9.48 -15.11
N LEU A 59 11.11 -8.48 -14.56
CA LEU A 59 11.34 -8.00 -13.21
C LEU A 59 10.42 -8.70 -12.22
N ASP A 60 10.92 -8.94 -11.01
CA ASP A 60 10.17 -9.37 -9.84
C ASP A 60 10.53 -8.48 -8.66
N VAL A 61 9.52 -8.00 -7.92
CA VAL A 61 9.65 -7.07 -6.79
C VAL A 61 9.04 -7.70 -5.54
N ASN A 62 9.81 -7.77 -4.48
CA ASN A 62 9.38 -8.41 -3.24
C ASN A 62 8.34 -7.59 -2.45
N ASN A 63 7.59 -8.27 -1.58
CA ASN A 63 6.68 -7.63 -0.63
C ASN A 63 7.44 -6.90 0.47
N ASN A 64 6.81 -5.84 1.02
CA ASN A 64 7.36 -5.14 2.18
C ASN A 64 6.25 -4.74 3.16
N VAL A 65 6.61 -4.63 4.45
CA VAL A 65 5.70 -4.23 5.53
C VAL A 65 6.33 -3.09 6.31
N ARG A 66 5.59 -1.99 6.49
CA ARG A 66 6.06 -0.79 7.21
C ARG A 66 4.94 -0.17 8.04
N PRO A 67 5.29 0.59 9.09
CA PRO A 67 4.35 1.49 9.73
C PRO A 67 3.84 2.55 8.76
N SER A 68 2.58 2.92 8.91
CA SER A 68 1.94 3.98 8.14
C SER A 68 1.02 4.81 9.00
N PHE A 69 0.66 5.97 8.50
CA PHE A 69 -0.36 6.83 9.09
C PHE A 69 -1.23 7.45 8.00
N THR A 70 -2.46 7.78 8.36
CA THR A 70 -3.34 8.60 7.53
C THR A 70 -3.92 9.73 8.35
N LEU A 71 -4.16 10.83 7.67
CA LEU A 71 -4.89 11.98 8.19
C LEU A 71 -6.04 12.26 7.25
N ALA A 72 -7.28 12.15 7.74
CA ALA A 72 -8.46 12.45 6.96
C ALA A 72 -9.25 13.59 7.60
N TYR A 73 -9.68 14.54 6.79
CA TYR A 73 -10.60 15.61 7.16
C TYR A 73 -11.99 15.32 6.60
N MET A 74 -12.99 15.29 7.44
CA MET A 74 -14.38 15.07 7.05
C MET A 74 -15.00 16.39 6.57
N ALA A 75 -15.05 16.59 5.26
CA ALA A 75 -15.70 17.79 4.67
C ALA A 75 -17.21 17.78 4.89
N THR A 76 -17.81 16.60 4.94
CA THR A 76 -19.20 16.34 5.35
C THR A 76 -19.25 15.07 6.17
N ARG A 77 -20.42 14.67 6.67
CA ARG A 77 -20.59 13.38 7.37
C ARG A 77 -20.18 12.17 6.53
N ASN A 78 -20.24 12.29 5.20
CA ASN A 78 -19.99 11.19 4.28
C ASN A 78 -18.74 11.37 3.43
N ILE A 79 -18.24 12.59 3.27
CA ILE A 79 -17.12 12.89 2.39
C ILE A 79 -15.89 13.27 3.22
N GLY A 80 -14.81 12.49 3.05
CA GLY A 80 -13.51 12.74 3.65
C GLY A 80 -12.43 12.98 2.60
N ILE A 81 -11.45 13.80 2.95
CA ILE A 81 -10.21 13.99 2.18
C ILE A 81 -9.08 13.41 3.02
N GLU A 82 -8.40 12.38 2.51
CA GLU A 82 -7.37 11.64 3.25
C GLU A 82 -6.01 11.79 2.60
N LEU A 83 -4.99 12.01 3.42
CA LEU A 83 -3.58 11.91 3.07
C LEU A 83 -2.98 10.67 3.73
N LEU A 84 -2.45 9.74 2.93
CA LEU A 84 -1.65 8.61 3.38
C LEU A 84 -0.17 8.98 3.35
N GLY A 85 0.52 8.70 4.45
CA GLY A 85 1.96 8.67 4.57
C GLY A 85 2.45 7.36 5.19
N ALA A 86 3.69 6.98 4.89
CA ALA A 86 4.29 5.78 5.44
C ALA A 86 5.79 5.97 5.63
N TRP A 87 6.42 5.12 6.46
CA TRP A 87 7.87 4.98 6.42
C TRP A 87 8.29 4.44 5.06
N PRO A 88 9.50 4.79 4.58
CA PRO A 88 9.98 4.34 3.28
C PRO A 88 9.92 2.81 3.15
N PHE A 89 9.25 2.35 2.10
CA PHE A 89 9.29 0.94 1.71
C PHE A 89 10.58 0.68 0.95
N GLN A 90 11.24 -0.42 1.27
CA GLN A 90 12.42 -0.88 0.54
C GLN A 90 12.06 -2.16 -0.20
N HIS A 91 12.32 -2.19 -1.48
CA HIS A 91 12.07 -3.35 -2.33
C HIS A 91 13.35 -3.82 -2.98
N ASP A 92 13.53 -5.14 -2.96
CA ASP A 92 14.54 -5.82 -3.77
C ASP A 92 13.93 -6.15 -5.12
N VAL A 93 14.71 -5.91 -6.16
CA VAL A 93 14.34 -6.19 -7.55
C VAL A 93 15.19 -7.34 -8.06
N SER A 94 14.52 -8.37 -8.56
CA SER A 94 15.16 -9.54 -9.16
C SER A 94 14.89 -9.59 -10.66
N GLY A 95 15.84 -10.12 -11.41
CA GLY A 95 15.74 -10.34 -12.84
C GLY A 95 15.57 -11.81 -13.18
N SER A 96 14.79 -12.13 -14.21
CA SER A 96 14.67 -13.48 -14.77
C SER A 96 15.96 -13.96 -15.45
N GLY A 97 15.99 -15.22 -15.90
CA GLY A 97 17.13 -15.79 -16.62
C GLY A 97 18.33 -16.11 -15.73
N GLY A 98 18.13 -16.33 -14.41
CA GLY A 98 19.21 -16.66 -13.47
C GLY A 98 19.99 -15.45 -12.96
N LEU A 99 19.57 -14.22 -13.25
CA LEU A 99 20.23 -12.99 -12.79
C LEU A 99 20.12 -12.78 -11.28
N GLY A 100 19.09 -13.36 -10.63
CA GLY A 100 18.86 -13.18 -9.20
C GLY A 100 18.56 -11.71 -8.86
N LYS A 101 18.98 -11.26 -7.67
CA LYS A 101 18.84 -9.87 -7.25
C LYS A 101 19.75 -8.97 -8.10
N ILE A 102 19.15 -7.99 -8.76
CA ILE A 102 19.82 -7.03 -9.65
C ILE A 102 19.85 -5.60 -9.10
N GLY A 103 19.05 -5.34 -8.06
CA GLY A 103 19.05 -4.03 -7.42
C GLY A 103 18.08 -3.94 -6.26
N SER A 104 18.11 -2.80 -5.59
CA SER A 104 17.17 -2.41 -4.55
C SER A 104 16.84 -0.93 -4.65
N SER A 105 15.66 -0.55 -4.15
CA SER A 105 15.24 0.86 -4.12
C SER A 105 14.33 1.11 -2.94
N LYS A 106 14.41 2.31 -2.38
CA LYS A 106 13.43 2.82 -1.42
C LYS A 106 12.39 3.66 -2.14
N GLN A 107 11.15 3.65 -1.62
CA GLN A 107 10.07 4.48 -2.15
C GLN A 107 9.21 5.06 -1.04
N LEU A 108 8.70 6.26 -1.31
CA LEU A 108 7.67 6.94 -0.53
C LEU A 108 6.47 7.20 -1.45
N PRO A 109 5.33 6.53 -1.23
CA PRO A 109 4.12 6.70 -2.04
C PRO A 109 3.03 7.50 -1.34
N PRO A 110 3.20 8.82 -1.02
CA PRO A 110 2.08 9.60 -0.51
C PRO A 110 0.90 9.54 -1.48
N THR A 111 -0.30 9.43 -0.89
CA THR A 111 -1.54 9.31 -1.66
C THR A 111 -2.58 10.24 -1.07
N LEU A 112 -3.14 11.11 -1.90
CA LEU A 112 -4.27 11.97 -1.56
C LEU A 112 -5.54 11.35 -2.13
N SER A 113 -6.52 11.06 -1.26
CA SER A 113 -7.76 10.36 -1.63
C SER A 113 -8.99 11.14 -1.22
N LEU A 114 -10.02 11.08 -2.04
CA LEU A 114 -11.39 11.44 -1.69
C LEU A 114 -12.10 10.17 -1.26
N GLN A 115 -12.67 10.16 -0.06
CA GLN A 115 -13.40 9.03 0.53
C GLN A 115 -14.88 9.32 0.61
N TRP A 116 -15.69 8.30 0.37
CA TRP A 116 -17.12 8.30 0.66
C TRP A 116 -17.44 7.25 1.71
N HIS A 117 -17.82 7.72 2.92
CA HIS A 117 -18.28 6.91 4.04
C HIS A 117 -19.77 6.60 3.85
N ILE A 118 -20.07 5.32 3.63
CA ILE A 118 -21.41 4.87 3.20
C ILE A 118 -22.39 4.87 4.38
N LEU A 119 -21.94 4.40 5.55
CA LEU A 119 -22.73 4.25 6.76
C LEU A 119 -22.08 4.97 7.95
N PRO A 120 -22.04 6.31 7.97
CA PRO A 120 -21.29 7.06 8.98
C PRO A 120 -21.83 6.90 10.42
N ASP A 121 -23.12 6.53 10.57
CA ASP A 121 -23.78 6.38 11.86
C ASP A 121 -23.63 4.97 12.46
N SER A 122 -23.17 3.99 11.69
CA SER A 122 -23.11 2.62 12.16
C SER A 122 -21.84 2.32 12.96
N MET A 123 -21.84 1.20 13.71
CA MET A 123 -20.68 0.71 14.44
C MET A 123 -19.53 0.35 13.47
N ILE A 124 -19.87 -0.21 12.31
CA ILE A 124 -18.95 -0.48 11.21
C ILE A 124 -19.25 0.53 10.12
N GLN A 125 -18.26 1.34 9.78
CA GLN A 125 -18.36 2.45 8.83
C GLN A 125 -17.56 2.15 7.57
N PRO A 126 -18.14 1.45 6.61
CA PRO A 126 -17.48 1.16 5.36
C PRO A 126 -17.31 2.44 4.52
N TYR A 127 -16.20 2.51 3.81
CA TYR A 127 -15.92 3.59 2.89
C TYR A 127 -15.23 3.09 1.62
N ILE A 128 -15.42 3.84 0.56
CA ILE A 128 -14.67 3.69 -0.68
C ILE A 128 -13.94 4.99 -0.98
N GLY A 129 -12.86 4.91 -1.73
CA GLY A 129 -12.09 6.10 -2.08
C GLY A 129 -11.41 5.99 -3.43
N VAL A 130 -11.16 7.16 -4.01
CA VAL A 130 -10.33 7.33 -5.21
C VAL A 130 -9.30 8.41 -4.93
N GLY A 131 -8.10 8.27 -5.49
CA GLY A 131 -7.03 9.18 -5.15
C GLY A 131 -5.97 9.33 -6.23
N ILE A 132 -5.05 10.25 -5.95
CA ILE A 132 -3.84 10.48 -6.74
C ILE A 132 -2.66 10.09 -5.86
N ASN A 133 -1.80 9.26 -6.42
CA ASN A 133 -0.55 8.83 -5.79
C ASN A 133 0.64 9.52 -6.48
N TYR A 134 1.57 9.99 -5.68
CA TYR A 134 2.91 10.36 -6.13
C TYR A 134 3.91 9.43 -5.44
N THR A 135 4.69 8.68 -6.21
CA THR A 135 5.74 7.80 -5.66
C THR A 135 7.11 8.36 -6.00
N HIS A 136 7.87 8.69 -4.98
CA HIS A 136 9.26 9.10 -5.09
C HIS A 136 10.17 7.92 -4.79
N PHE A 137 11.10 7.64 -5.74
CA PHE A 137 12.11 6.58 -5.61
C PHE A 137 13.46 7.20 -5.26
N PHE A 138 14.14 6.60 -4.28
CA PHE A 138 15.45 7.05 -3.81
C PHE A 138 16.27 5.88 -3.27
N ASP A 139 17.56 6.13 -2.99
CA ASP A 139 18.51 5.09 -2.54
C ASP A 139 18.48 3.85 -3.45
N THR A 140 18.39 4.06 -4.76
CA THR A 140 18.39 2.98 -5.75
C THR A 140 19.84 2.49 -5.92
N GLN A 141 20.04 1.19 -5.75
CA GLN A 141 21.34 0.56 -5.85
C GLN A 141 21.31 -0.58 -6.87
N ALA A 142 22.30 -0.62 -7.75
CA ALA A 142 22.53 -1.75 -8.65
C ALA A 142 23.30 -2.84 -7.90
N GLU A 143 22.82 -4.08 -8.01
CA GLU A 143 23.39 -5.23 -7.31
C GLU A 143 23.60 -6.42 -8.27
N GLY A 144 24.24 -7.48 -7.80
CA GLY A 144 24.45 -8.70 -8.59
C GLY A 144 25.10 -8.43 -9.94
N ALA A 145 24.46 -8.85 -11.01
CA ALA A 145 24.95 -8.69 -12.38
C ALA A 145 25.03 -7.22 -12.86
N LEU A 146 24.34 -6.30 -12.18
CA LEU A 146 24.36 -4.85 -12.50
C LEU A 146 25.27 -4.05 -11.54
N LYS A 147 26.03 -4.70 -10.67
CA LYS A 147 26.88 -4.03 -9.70
C LYS A 147 27.90 -3.12 -10.39
N GLY A 148 27.92 -1.87 -9.96
CA GLY A 148 28.80 -0.82 -10.52
C GLY A 148 28.15 0.05 -11.60
N SER A 149 26.96 -0.30 -12.09
CA SER A 149 26.18 0.55 -12.99
C SER A 149 25.35 1.58 -12.22
N ASP A 150 25.04 2.72 -12.84
CA ASP A 150 24.16 3.76 -12.30
C ASP A 150 22.70 3.41 -12.61
N LEU A 151 22.03 2.71 -11.66
CA LEU A 151 20.62 2.34 -11.79
C LEU A 151 19.74 3.46 -11.21
N LYS A 152 18.77 3.94 -12.00
CA LYS A 152 17.81 4.97 -11.59
C LYS A 152 16.38 4.57 -11.88
N LEU A 153 15.51 4.83 -10.90
CA LEU A 153 14.07 4.75 -11.02
C LEU A 153 13.49 6.16 -11.02
N GLY A 154 12.70 6.47 -12.05
CA GLY A 154 12.00 7.75 -12.14
C GLY A 154 10.76 7.77 -11.26
N ASP A 155 10.38 8.94 -10.77
CA ASP A 155 9.17 9.14 -10.00
C ASP A 155 7.92 8.77 -10.80
N SER A 156 6.86 8.42 -10.08
CA SER A 156 5.59 7.98 -10.65
C SER A 156 4.42 8.81 -10.14
N TRP A 157 3.55 9.20 -11.05
CA TRP A 157 2.20 9.67 -10.76
C TRP A 157 1.20 8.62 -11.22
N GLY A 158 0.23 8.31 -10.35
CA GLY A 158 -0.77 7.31 -10.66
C GLY A 158 -2.08 7.55 -9.93
N VAL A 159 -3.06 6.73 -10.24
CA VAL A 159 -4.35 6.73 -9.56
C VAL A 159 -4.39 5.65 -8.49
N ALA A 160 -5.21 5.88 -7.46
CA ALA A 160 -5.45 4.91 -6.42
C ALA A 160 -6.95 4.67 -6.26
N ALA A 161 -7.32 3.43 -5.96
CA ALA A 161 -8.66 3.05 -5.53
C ALA A 161 -8.56 2.40 -4.14
N GLN A 162 -9.55 2.68 -3.28
CA GLN A 162 -9.54 2.27 -1.88
C GLN A 162 -10.89 1.71 -1.47
N LEU A 163 -10.86 0.68 -0.65
CA LEU A 163 -11.99 0.13 0.09
C LEU A 163 -11.54 -0.10 1.53
N GLY A 164 -12.30 0.40 2.50
CA GLY A 164 -11.97 0.21 3.91
C GLY A 164 -13.17 0.29 4.81
N ALA A 165 -12.92 0.09 6.09
CA ALA A 165 -13.90 0.27 7.14
C ALA A 165 -13.24 0.75 8.44
N ASP A 166 -13.91 1.68 9.12
CA ASP A 166 -13.65 2.05 10.49
C ASP A 166 -14.63 1.31 11.40
N ILE A 167 -14.15 0.71 12.46
CA ILE A 167 -14.92 -0.02 13.45
C ILE A 167 -14.81 0.73 14.77
N LYS A 168 -15.91 1.33 15.22
CA LYS A 168 -15.94 2.13 16.44
C LYS A 168 -15.63 1.28 17.67
N ILE A 169 -14.73 1.76 18.53
CA ILE A 169 -14.46 1.22 19.87
C ILE A 169 -15.21 2.07 20.89
N ASN A 170 -15.14 3.39 20.74
CA ASN A 170 -15.87 4.37 21.53
C ASN A 170 -16.07 5.66 20.71
N GLU A 171 -16.42 6.78 21.35
CA GLU A 171 -16.68 8.06 20.67
C GLU A 171 -15.47 8.61 19.88
N ARG A 172 -14.24 8.30 20.30
CA ARG A 172 -13.02 8.85 19.73
C ARG A 172 -12.12 7.81 19.08
N TRP A 173 -12.09 6.59 19.61
CA TRP A 173 -11.20 5.54 19.14
C TRP A 173 -11.94 4.57 18.22
N PHE A 174 -11.27 4.16 17.16
CA PHE A 174 -11.76 3.15 16.22
C PHE A 174 -10.62 2.28 15.70
N MET A 175 -10.94 1.08 15.29
CA MET A 175 -10.06 0.24 14.48
C MET A 175 -10.27 0.57 13.00
N ASN A 176 -9.23 0.43 12.21
CA ASN A 176 -9.30 0.62 10.76
C ASN A 176 -8.71 -0.60 10.05
N ALA A 177 -9.35 -0.98 8.95
CA ALA A 177 -8.81 -1.89 7.96
C ALA A 177 -9.10 -1.36 6.57
N ASP A 178 -8.10 -1.31 5.72
CA ASP A 178 -8.29 -0.90 4.33
C ASP A 178 -7.43 -1.70 3.35
N ILE A 179 -7.87 -1.73 2.10
CA ILE A 179 -7.15 -2.26 0.97
C ILE A 179 -7.15 -1.22 -0.15
N ARG A 180 -6.00 -1.04 -0.79
CA ARG A 180 -5.82 -0.11 -1.91
C ARG A 180 -5.16 -0.80 -3.07
N TYR A 181 -5.52 -0.37 -4.25
CA TYR A 181 -4.77 -0.61 -5.47
C TYR A 181 -4.20 0.73 -5.94
N ILE A 182 -2.91 0.76 -6.26
CA ILE A 182 -2.22 1.97 -6.70
C ILE A 182 -1.52 1.69 -8.03
N ASP A 183 -1.78 2.51 -9.06
CA ASP A 183 -1.04 2.44 -10.32
C ASP A 183 0.32 3.12 -10.14
N ILE A 184 1.42 2.35 -10.16
CA ILE A 184 2.78 2.85 -10.00
C ILE A 184 3.66 2.33 -11.14
N LYS A 185 4.10 3.24 -12.01
CA LYS A 185 4.95 2.95 -13.17
C LYS A 185 6.19 3.83 -13.14
N SER A 186 7.35 3.21 -13.03
CA SER A 186 8.64 3.90 -13.00
C SER A 186 9.47 3.64 -14.25
N LYS A 187 10.06 4.69 -14.80
CA LYS A 187 11.04 4.57 -15.89
C LYS A 187 12.35 4.07 -15.30
N VAL A 188 12.87 2.97 -15.85
CA VAL A 188 14.16 2.39 -15.45
C VAL A 188 15.25 2.88 -16.38
N SER A 189 16.30 3.45 -15.81
CA SER A 189 17.49 3.89 -16.54
C SER A 189 18.75 3.22 -15.96
N LEU A 190 19.65 2.82 -16.84
CA LEU A 190 20.95 2.23 -16.50
C LEU A 190 22.02 3.01 -17.23
N ASP A 191 23.02 3.55 -16.49
CA ASP A 191 24.11 4.36 -17.03
C ASP A 191 23.60 5.52 -17.93
N GLY A 192 22.52 6.17 -17.50
CA GLY A 192 21.90 7.30 -18.17
C GLY A 192 21.00 6.91 -19.37
N LYS A 193 20.94 5.64 -19.77
CA LYS A 193 20.07 5.16 -20.86
C LYS A 193 18.82 4.53 -20.30
N ARG A 194 17.64 4.86 -20.87
CA ARG A 194 16.38 4.21 -20.53
C ARG A 194 16.39 2.77 -21.06
N VAL A 195 16.23 1.80 -20.14
CA VAL A 195 16.26 0.36 -20.45
C VAL A 195 14.88 -0.31 -20.32
N GLY A 196 13.86 0.41 -19.80
CA GLY A 196 12.52 -0.14 -19.68
C GLY A 196 11.61 0.63 -18.75
N THR A 197 10.56 -0.04 -18.32
CA THR A 197 9.59 0.48 -17.34
C THR A 197 9.27 -0.61 -16.33
N ALA A 198 9.47 -0.32 -15.05
CA ALA A 198 9.00 -1.16 -13.97
C ALA A 198 7.54 -0.81 -13.65
N ARG A 199 6.69 -1.82 -13.54
CA ARG A 199 5.29 -1.73 -13.13
C ARG A 199 5.17 -2.38 -11.76
N ILE A 200 4.89 -1.57 -10.75
CA ILE A 200 4.78 -2.09 -9.39
C ILE A 200 3.33 -2.42 -9.10
N ASP A 201 2.42 -1.53 -9.45
CA ASP A 201 0.95 -1.67 -9.42
C ASP A 201 0.50 -2.49 -8.19
N PRO A 202 0.85 -2.05 -6.95
CA PRO A 202 0.68 -2.88 -5.77
C PRO A 202 -0.75 -2.92 -5.27
N TRP A 203 -1.09 -4.04 -4.65
CA TRP A 203 -2.10 -4.11 -3.63
C TRP A 203 -1.47 -3.73 -2.28
N VAL A 204 -2.14 -2.82 -1.57
CA VAL A 204 -1.69 -2.28 -0.28
C VAL A 204 -2.77 -2.59 0.73
N ALA A 205 -2.46 -3.35 1.77
CA ALA A 205 -3.38 -3.68 2.85
C ALA A 205 -2.88 -3.06 4.15
N THR A 206 -3.76 -2.37 4.87
CA THR A 206 -3.46 -1.71 6.14
C THR A 206 -4.42 -2.17 7.22
N VAL A 207 -3.89 -2.38 8.42
CA VAL A 207 -4.67 -2.52 9.64
C VAL A 207 -4.09 -1.61 10.71
N GLY A 208 -4.95 -1.00 11.51
CA GLY A 208 -4.50 -0.03 12.49
C GLY A 208 -5.59 0.42 13.46
N VAL A 209 -5.26 1.46 14.18
CA VAL A 209 -6.16 2.16 15.09
C VAL A 209 -6.22 3.64 14.71
N GLY A 210 -7.35 4.25 14.95
CA GLY A 210 -7.55 5.66 14.67
C GLY A 210 -8.15 6.40 15.84
N TYR A 211 -7.95 7.70 15.81
CA TYR A 211 -8.48 8.66 16.77
C TYR A 211 -9.20 9.79 16.03
N ARG A 212 -10.35 10.17 16.52
CA ARG A 212 -11.17 11.27 16.02
C ARG A 212 -11.02 12.49 16.93
N PHE A 213 -10.64 13.60 16.36
CA PHE A 213 -10.52 14.92 16.99
C PHE A 213 -11.76 15.75 16.73
#